data_fa7a1a80f9e9345bc9ad32b00d9cff7f
#
_entry.id   fa7a1a80f9e9345bc9ad32b00d9cff7f
#
_cell.length_a   1.000
_cell.length_b   1.000
_cell.length_c   1.000
_cell.angle_alpha   90.00
_cell.angle_beta   90.00
_cell.angle_gamma   90.00
#
_symmetry.space_group_name_H-M   'P 1'
#
loop_
_entity.id
_entity.type
_entity.pdbx_description
1 polymer ?
#
loop_
_entity_poly.entity_id
_entity_poly.type
_entity_poly.pdbx_seq_one_letter_code
_entity_poly.pdbx_strand_id
1 'polypeptide(L)'
;TKGPGLVLLLPAVQRMIRVDLRVTVMDVPPQDVISLDNVSVRVNAVVYFRVVDPEKSVLEVAEFFQATSQLAQTRLRSVLGQHELDEILAQRDSINHTLQVTLDEATDPWGIKIMNVEIKDVDLNETMVRAIARQAEAERERRAKVIHAEGEYQAAEKLRDAAALLSQQPQALQLRYLQTMADLGNNGKSSTIVFPLPLDLIKPLLTALPALATKVAPDAS
;
A
#
# COMPACT_ATOMS: atom_id res chain seq x y z
N THR A 1 -47.38 3.97 -18.59
CA THR A 1 -46.83 5.01 -17.69
C THR A 1 -47.51 6.35 -17.95
N LYS A 2 -47.86 7.09 -16.91
CA LYS A 2 -48.37 8.46 -17.03
C LYS A 2 -47.32 9.42 -16.48
N GLY A 3 -47.03 10.46 -17.26
CA GLY A 3 -46.08 11.51 -16.86
C GLY A 3 -46.60 12.42 -15.73
N PRO A 4 -45.80 13.43 -15.33
CA PRO A 4 -46.21 14.38 -14.31
C PRO A 4 -47.47 15.16 -14.74
N GLY A 5 -48.48 15.18 -13.89
CA GLY A 5 -49.75 15.85 -14.15
C GLY A 5 -50.87 15.36 -13.23
N LEU A 6 -52.07 15.94 -13.40
CA LEU A 6 -53.26 15.52 -12.68
C LEU A 6 -53.82 14.23 -13.34
N VAL A 7 -53.86 13.17 -12.55
CA VAL A 7 -54.39 11.86 -13.01
C VAL A 7 -55.64 11.53 -12.19
N LEU A 8 -56.77 11.38 -12.86
CA LEU A 8 -58.01 10.92 -12.23
C LEU A 8 -57.97 9.39 -12.17
N LEU A 9 -58.08 8.84 -10.99
CA LEU A 9 -58.08 7.40 -10.72
C LEU A 9 -59.44 6.94 -10.26
N LEU A 10 -59.93 5.84 -10.86
CA LEU A 10 -61.10 5.12 -10.41
C LEU A 10 -60.68 4.00 -9.45
N PRO A 11 -60.81 4.14 -8.14
CA PRO A 11 -60.19 3.24 -7.16
C PRO A 11 -60.71 1.80 -7.21
N ALA A 12 -61.87 1.60 -7.84
CA ALA A 12 -62.44 0.25 -8.01
C ALA A 12 -61.80 -0.60 -9.17
N VAL A 13 -61.12 0.10 -10.13
CA VAL A 13 -60.63 -0.52 -11.36
C VAL A 13 -59.13 -0.29 -11.57
N GLN A 14 -58.56 0.75 -10.93
CA GLN A 14 -57.20 1.16 -11.21
C GLN A 14 -56.39 1.23 -9.90
N ARG A 15 -55.18 0.67 -9.94
CA ARG A 15 -54.19 0.77 -8.83
C ARG A 15 -53.00 1.59 -9.30
N MET A 16 -52.60 2.55 -8.50
CA MET A 16 -51.42 3.36 -8.74
C MET A 16 -50.23 2.80 -7.94
N ILE A 17 -49.13 2.56 -8.62
CA ILE A 17 -47.83 2.20 -8.02
C ILE A 17 -46.91 3.37 -8.31
N ARG A 18 -46.28 3.91 -7.24
CA ARG A 18 -45.26 4.95 -7.37
C ARG A 18 -43.90 4.29 -7.47
N VAL A 19 -43.13 4.64 -8.49
CA VAL A 19 -41.73 4.22 -8.66
C VAL A 19 -40.86 5.46 -8.64
N ASP A 20 -39.82 5.46 -7.81
CA ASP A 20 -38.82 6.54 -7.78
C ASP A 20 -37.79 6.28 -8.88
N LEU A 21 -37.55 7.31 -9.72
CA LEU A 21 -36.62 7.26 -10.84
C LEU A 21 -35.23 7.82 -10.47
N ARG A 22 -35.07 8.27 -9.25
CA ARG A 22 -33.77 8.75 -8.74
C ARG A 22 -32.85 7.58 -8.45
N VAL A 23 -31.55 7.89 -8.37
CA VAL A 23 -30.57 6.89 -7.92
C VAL A 23 -30.89 6.50 -6.48
N THR A 24 -31.07 5.22 -6.28
CA THR A 24 -31.33 4.61 -4.98
C THR A 24 -30.12 3.77 -4.58
N VAL A 25 -29.79 3.82 -3.31
CA VAL A 25 -28.70 3.05 -2.70
C VAL A 25 -29.30 1.83 -2.01
N MET A 26 -28.70 0.67 -2.26
CA MET A 26 -29.11 -0.59 -1.65
C MET A 26 -27.90 -1.26 -1.01
N ASP A 27 -27.97 -1.50 0.28
CA ASP A 27 -26.99 -2.30 1.00
C ASP A 27 -27.23 -3.79 0.71
N VAL A 28 -26.18 -4.47 0.26
CA VAL A 28 -26.15 -5.92 0.13
C VAL A 28 -25.66 -6.50 1.45
N PRO A 29 -26.45 -7.34 2.12
CA PRO A 29 -26.06 -7.91 3.40
C PRO A 29 -24.80 -8.76 3.28
N PRO A 30 -24.01 -8.89 4.36
CA PRO A 30 -22.78 -9.65 4.38
C PRO A 30 -22.96 -11.07 3.86
N GLN A 31 -22.09 -11.50 2.95
CA GLN A 31 -22.06 -12.84 2.38
C GLN A 31 -20.77 -13.54 2.75
N ASP A 32 -20.89 -14.76 3.27
CA ASP A 32 -19.74 -15.64 3.44
C ASP A 32 -19.40 -16.29 2.09
N VAL A 33 -18.19 -16.05 1.61
CA VAL A 33 -17.69 -16.51 0.31
C VAL A 33 -16.35 -17.22 0.52
N ILE A 34 -16.08 -18.23 -0.29
CA ILE A 34 -14.79 -18.89 -0.35
C ILE A 34 -14.10 -18.39 -1.62
N SER A 35 -12.94 -17.76 -1.49
CA SER A 35 -12.11 -17.29 -2.59
C SER A 35 -11.46 -18.45 -3.36
N LEU A 36 -10.85 -18.15 -4.51
CA LEU A 36 -10.21 -19.16 -5.35
C LEU A 36 -9.08 -19.91 -4.62
N ASP A 37 -8.37 -19.23 -3.74
CA ASP A 37 -7.31 -19.76 -2.86
C ASP A 37 -7.84 -20.47 -1.59
N ASN A 38 -9.15 -20.79 -1.57
CA ASN A 38 -9.83 -21.53 -0.51
C ASN A 38 -9.83 -20.83 0.85
N VAL A 39 -9.87 -19.49 0.86
CA VAL A 39 -10.00 -18.69 2.07
C VAL A 39 -11.45 -18.25 2.25
N SER A 40 -12.00 -18.46 3.44
CA SER A 40 -13.34 -17.98 3.79
C SER A 40 -13.27 -16.50 4.17
N VAL A 41 -14.01 -15.68 3.45
CA VAL A 41 -14.13 -14.24 3.65
C VAL A 41 -15.59 -13.84 3.78
N ARG A 42 -15.87 -12.81 4.58
CA ARG A 42 -17.19 -12.20 4.66
C ARG A 42 -17.14 -10.84 3.99
N VAL A 43 -17.98 -10.66 2.98
CA VAL A 43 -17.97 -9.44 2.16
C VAL A 43 -19.36 -8.84 2.11
N ASN A 44 -19.46 -7.53 2.28
CA ASN A 44 -20.63 -6.73 2.04
C ASN A 44 -20.36 -5.72 0.91
N ALA A 45 -21.44 -5.31 0.25
CA ALA A 45 -21.36 -4.38 -0.88
C ALA A 45 -22.53 -3.39 -0.86
N VAL A 46 -22.35 -2.31 -1.59
CA VAL A 46 -23.39 -1.31 -1.84
C VAL A 46 -23.63 -1.22 -3.33
N VAL A 47 -24.90 -1.24 -3.74
CA VAL A 47 -25.32 -1.12 -5.12
C VAL A 47 -26.07 0.18 -5.32
N TYR A 48 -25.61 0.99 -6.27
CA TYR A 48 -26.27 2.22 -6.72
C TYR A 48 -27.01 1.91 -7.99
N PHE A 49 -28.32 2.01 -7.96
CA PHE A 49 -29.17 1.74 -9.12
C PHE A 49 -30.26 2.78 -9.29
N ARG A 50 -30.83 2.85 -10.47
CA ARG A 50 -32.01 3.63 -10.76
C ARG A 50 -32.96 2.86 -11.67
N VAL A 51 -34.25 3.13 -11.55
CA VAL A 51 -35.25 2.62 -12.48
C VAL A 51 -35.26 3.52 -13.73
N VAL A 52 -35.02 2.94 -14.87
CA VAL A 52 -35.07 3.61 -16.20
C VAL A 52 -36.44 3.42 -16.84
N ASP A 53 -36.96 2.21 -16.75
CA ASP A 53 -38.29 1.86 -17.28
C ASP A 53 -39.20 1.40 -16.12
N PRO A 54 -40.06 2.32 -15.58
CA PRO A 54 -40.95 1.97 -14.48
C PRO A 54 -42.03 0.97 -14.85
N GLU A 55 -42.35 0.82 -16.13
CA GLU A 55 -43.35 -0.14 -16.60
C GLU A 55 -42.78 -1.56 -16.47
N LYS A 56 -41.58 -1.79 -17.00
CA LYS A 56 -40.89 -3.08 -16.86
C LYS A 56 -40.62 -3.42 -15.38
N SER A 57 -40.20 -2.45 -14.57
CA SER A 57 -39.88 -2.71 -13.16
C SER A 57 -41.07 -3.18 -12.34
N VAL A 58 -42.30 -2.91 -12.77
CA VAL A 58 -43.53 -3.30 -12.08
C VAL A 58 -44.18 -4.54 -12.71
N LEU A 59 -44.04 -4.72 -14.03
CA LEU A 59 -44.69 -5.84 -14.74
C LEU A 59 -43.83 -7.09 -14.75
N GLU A 60 -42.52 -6.95 -14.93
CA GLU A 60 -41.61 -8.08 -15.06
C GLU A 60 -41.18 -8.66 -13.70
N VAL A 61 -41.19 -7.85 -12.64
CA VAL A 61 -40.74 -8.26 -11.29
C VAL A 61 -41.72 -7.79 -10.23
N ALA A 62 -42.17 -8.67 -9.37
CA ALA A 62 -43.15 -8.35 -8.34
C ALA A 62 -42.57 -7.36 -7.29
N GLU A 63 -41.33 -7.59 -6.88
CA GLU A 63 -40.59 -6.73 -5.92
C GLU A 63 -39.15 -6.51 -6.41
N PHE A 64 -38.98 -5.54 -7.29
CA PHE A 64 -37.68 -5.29 -7.93
C PHE A 64 -36.54 -5.04 -6.94
N PHE A 65 -36.83 -4.41 -5.80
CA PHE A 65 -35.82 -4.12 -4.78
C PHE A 65 -35.26 -5.42 -4.17
N GLN A 66 -36.14 -6.34 -3.75
CA GLN A 66 -35.74 -7.63 -3.20
C GLN A 66 -35.06 -8.52 -4.26
N ALA A 67 -35.61 -8.54 -5.46
CA ALA A 67 -35.05 -9.33 -6.56
C ALA A 67 -33.64 -8.88 -6.92
N THR A 68 -33.40 -7.55 -7.00
CA THR A 68 -32.08 -6.97 -7.24
C THR A 68 -31.12 -7.28 -6.10
N SER A 69 -31.59 -7.21 -4.85
CA SER A 69 -30.78 -7.55 -3.69
C SER A 69 -30.32 -9.01 -3.71
N GLN A 70 -31.23 -9.93 -4.00
CA GLN A 70 -30.92 -11.38 -4.07
C GLN A 70 -29.98 -11.70 -5.23
N LEU A 71 -30.20 -11.04 -6.37
CA LEU A 71 -29.33 -11.16 -7.52
C LEU A 71 -27.92 -10.66 -7.18
N ALA A 72 -27.82 -9.49 -6.55
CA ALA A 72 -26.55 -8.91 -6.11
C ALA A 72 -25.78 -9.84 -5.17
N GLN A 73 -26.47 -10.43 -4.18
CA GLN A 73 -25.85 -11.40 -3.26
C GLN A 73 -25.29 -12.62 -4.02
N THR A 74 -26.06 -13.15 -4.97
CA THR A 74 -25.66 -14.33 -5.75
C THR A 74 -24.48 -14.02 -6.67
N ARG A 75 -24.51 -12.86 -7.34
CA ARG A 75 -23.43 -12.42 -8.23
C ARG A 75 -22.17 -12.07 -7.46
N LEU A 76 -22.30 -11.40 -6.30
CA LEU A 76 -21.20 -11.11 -5.40
C LEU A 76 -20.45 -12.40 -5.02
N ARG A 77 -21.19 -13.43 -4.60
CA ARG A 77 -20.59 -14.74 -4.25
C ARG A 77 -19.91 -15.40 -5.45
N SER A 78 -20.55 -15.36 -6.63
CA SER A 78 -20.01 -15.98 -7.84
C SER A 78 -18.74 -15.30 -8.33
N VAL A 79 -18.71 -13.97 -8.37
CA VAL A 79 -17.54 -13.19 -8.84
C VAL A 79 -16.39 -13.33 -7.87
N LEU A 80 -16.63 -13.13 -6.57
CA LEU A 80 -15.58 -13.23 -5.56
C LEU A 80 -14.99 -14.63 -5.44
N GLY A 81 -15.78 -15.69 -5.67
CA GLY A 81 -15.29 -17.07 -5.71
C GLY A 81 -14.37 -17.40 -6.88
N GLN A 82 -14.25 -16.52 -7.87
CA GLN A 82 -13.35 -16.68 -9.02
C GLN A 82 -12.02 -15.93 -8.86
N HIS A 83 -11.89 -15.12 -7.81
CA HIS A 83 -10.70 -14.30 -7.53
C HIS A 83 -9.96 -14.81 -6.29
N GLU A 84 -8.64 -14.59 -6.28
CA GLU A 84 -7.80 -14.81 -5.10
C GLU A 84 -8.00 -13.71 -4.06
N LEU A 85 -7.71 -14.01 -2.80
CA LEU A 85 -7.85 -13.04 -1.72
C LEU A 85 -7.03 -11.77 -1.97
N ASP A 86 -5.81 -11.91 -2.46
CA ASP A 86 -4.93 -10.77 -2.76
C ASP A 86 -5.53 -9.86 -3.85
N GLU A 87 -6.21 -10.43 -4.85
CA GLU A 87 -6.92 -9.67 -5.89
C GLU A 87 -8.13 -8.92 -5.30
N ILE A 88 -8.91 -9.60 -4.44
CA ILE A 88 -10.06 -9.01 -3.76
C ILE A 88 -9.66 -7.80 -2.91
N LEU A 89 -8.47 -7.83 -2.32
CA LEU A 89 -7.96 -6.73 -1.48
C LEU A 89 -7.28 -5.62 -2.29
N ALA A 90 -6.52 -5.99 -3.35
CA ALA A 90 -5.67 -5.06 -4.09
C ALA A 90 -6.34 -4.49 -5.34
N GLN A 91 -7.24 -5.24 -6.01
CA GLN A 91 -7.85 -4.88 -7.29
C GLN A 91 -9.36 -4.67 -7.19
N ARG A 92 -9.82 -4.01 -6.15
CA ARG A 92 -11.25 -3.78 -5.87
C ARG A 92 -11.99 -3.13 -7.04
N ASP A 93 -11.35 -2.17 -7.72
CA ASP A 93 -11.97 -1.44 -8.84
C ASP A 93 -12.31 -2.35 -10.01
N SER A 94 -11.44 -3.32 -10.33
CA SER A 94 -11.69 -4.31 -11.38
C SER A 94 -12.87 -5.22 -11.04
N ILE A 95 -12.94 -5.67 -9.80
CA ILE A 95 -14.03 -6.53 -9.31
C ILE A 95 -15.33 -5.75 -9.24
N ASN A 96 -15.32 -4.52 -8.76
CA ASN A 96 -16.48 -3.64 -8.74
C ASN A 96 -17.05 -3.43 -10.15
N HIS A 97 -16.17 -3.20 -11.13
CA HIS A 97 -16.59 -3.06 -12.53
C HIS A 97 -17.20 -4.36 -13.10
N THR A 98 -16.59 -5.50 -12.83
CA THR A 98 -17.11 -6.81 -13.25
C THR A 98 -18.48 -7.09 -12.62
N LEU A 99 -18.64 -6.78 -11.34
CA LEU A 99 -19.92 -6.87 -10.65
C LEU A 99 -20.97 -5.95 -11.25
N GLN A 100 -20.61 -4.70 -11.55
CA GLN A 100 -21.49 -3.72 -12.17
C GLN A 100 -22.00 -4.21 -13.50
N VAL A 101 -21.12 -4.64 -14.41
CA VAL A 101 -21.49 -5.15 -15.75
C VAL A 101 -22.39 -6.36 -15.64
N THR A 102 -22.03 -7.34 -14.81
CA THR A 102 -22.78 -8.58 -14.66
C THR A 102 -24.17 -8.37 -14.04
N LEU A 103 -24.28 -7.39 -13.12
CA LEU A 103 -25.58 -7.02 -12.54
C LEU A 103 -26.42 -6.19 -13.51
N ASP A 104 -25.82 -5.25 -14.23
CA ASP A 104 -26.51 -4.40 -15.21
C ASP A 104 -27.15 -5.25 -16.31
N GLU A 105 -26.40 -6.21 -16.88
CA GLU A 105 -26.92 -7.15 -17.86
C GLU A 105 -28.11 -7.98 -17.35
N ALA A 106 -28.05 -8.40 -16.09
CA ALA A 106 -29.11 -9.23 -15.50
C ALA A 106 -30.34 -8.42 -15.08
N THR A 107 -30.22 -7.11 -14.83
CA THR A 107 -31.33 -6.23 -14.41
C THR A 107 -31.91 -5.41 -15.55
N ASP A 108 -31.26 -5.34 -16.70
CA ASP A 108 -31.74 -4.64 -17.91
C ASP A 108 -33.16 -5.09 -18.37
N PRO A 109 -33.50 -6.40 -18.36
CA PRO A 109 -34.86 -6.85 -18.67
C PRO A 109 -35.93 -6.27 -17.73
N TRP A 110 -35.57 -5.95 -16.49
CA TRP A 110 -36.44 -5.36 -15.47
C TRP A 110 -36.54 -3.83 -15.56
N GLY A 111 -35.86 -3.23 -16.54
CA GLY A 111 -35.78 -1.76 -16.66
C GLY A 111 -35.04 -1.06 -15.58
N ILE A 112 -34.10 -1.74 -14.90
CA ILE A 112 -33.25 -1.22 -13.82
C ILE A 112 -31.84 -1.10 -14.36
N LYS A 113 -31.22 0.07 -14.14
CA LYS A 113 -29.84 0.33 -14.50
C LYS A 113 -28.96 0.40 -13.25
N ILE A 114 -27.92 -0.42 -13.24
CA ILE A 114 -26.89 -0.39 -12.21
C ILE A 114 -25.88 0.71 -12.55
N MET A 115 -25.78 1.69 -11.68
CA MET A 115 -24.88 2.84 -11.87
C MET A 115 -23.48 2.54 -11.37
N ASN A 116 -23.38 1.94 -10.18
CA ASN A 116 -22.12 1.55 -9.56
C ASN A 116 -22.35 0.41 -8.56
N VAL A 117 -21.31 -0.38 -8.34
CA VAL A 117 -21.24 -1.39 -7.28
C VAL A 117 -19.94 -1.20 -6.54
N GLU A 118 -20.00 -1.14 -5.23
CA GLU A 118 -18.82 -0.96 -4.38
C GLU A 118 -18.78 -2.02 -3.28
N ILE A 119 -17.65 -2.71 -3.18
CA ILE A 119 -17.34 -3.57 -2.04
C ILE A 119 -17.00 -2.67 -0.87
N LYS A 120 -17.78 -2.78 0.21
CA LYS A 120 -17.65 -1.94 1.41
C LYS A 120 -16.58 -2.48 2.34
N ASP A 121 -16.78 -3.66 2.87
CA ASP A 121 -15.87 -4.30 3.82
C ASP A 121 -15.57 -5.75 3.41
N VAL A 122 -14.36 -6.19 3.73
CA VAL A 122 -13.92 -7.58 3.58
C VAL A 122 -13.41 -8.05 4.94
N ASP A 123 -14.23 -8.82 5.63
CA ASP A 123 -13.89 -9.37 6.94
C ASP A 123 -13.21 -10.72 6.78
N LEU A 124 -12.04 -10.86 7.39
CA LEU A 124 -11.24 -12.07 7.40
C LEU A 124 -11.26 -12.73 8.78
N ASN A 125 -11.08 -14.04 8.80
CA ASN A 125 -10.88 -14.75 10.05
C ASN A 125 -9.59 -14.24 10.74
N GLU A 126 -9.63 -14.11 12.06
CA GLU A 126 -8.53 -13.59 12.89
C GLU A 126 -7.20 -14.35 12.69
N THR A 127 -7.28 -15.66 12.48
CA THR A 127 -6.09 -16.48 12.17
C THR A 127 -5.44 -16.11 10.85
N MET A 128 -6.24 -15.78 9.85
CA MET A 128 -5.77 -15.34 8.53
C MET A 128 -5.20 -13.93 8.59
N VAL A 129 -5.85 -13.00 9.30
CA VAL A 129 -5.32 -11.65 9.54
C VAL A 129 -3.92 -11.72 10.14
N ARG A 130 -3.70 -12.61 11.13
CA ARG A 130 -2.38 -12.83 11.73
C ARG A 130 -1.37 -13.46 10.76
N ALA A 131 -1.82 -14.32 9.85
CA ALA A 131 -0.95 -14.94 8.85
C ALA A 131 -0.49 -13.89 7.81
N ILE A 132 -1.43 -13.10 7.29
CA ILE A 132 -1.15 -12.01 6.34
C ILE A 132 -0.24 -10.96 6.98
N ALA A 133 -0.47 -10.60 8.24
CA ALA A 133 0.39 -9.65 8.96
C ALA A 133 1.84 -10.14 9.04
N ARG A 134 2.06 -11.43 9.39
CA ARG A 134 3.40 -12.03 9.42
C ARG A 134 4.06 -12.08 8.03
N GLN A 135 3.29 -12.41 7.01
CA GLN A 135 3.79 -12.41 5.63
C GLN A 135 4.20 -10.99 5.18
N ALA A 136 3.35 -10.00 5.46
CA ALA A 136 3.64 -8.60 5.15
C ALA A 136 4.86 -8.07 5.91
N GLU A 137 5.05 -8.47 7.18
CA GLU A 137 6.22 -8.13 7.97
C GLU A 137 7.50 -8.74 7.39
N ALA A 138 7.48 -10.03 7.05
CA ALA A 138 8.60 -10.71 6.41
C ALA A 138 8.97 -10.10 5.06
N GLU A 139 7.99 -9.73 4.25
CA GLU A 139 8.24 -9.07 2.96
C GLU A 139 8.80 -7.65 3.14
N ARG A 140 8.32 -6.90 4.13
CA ARG A 140 8.89 -5.58 4.48
C ARG A 140 10.33 -5.72 4.95
N GLU A 141 10.63 -6.71 5.79
CA GLU A 141 11.99 -6.98 6.26
C GLU A 141 12.90 -7.37 5.09
N ARG A 142 12.43 -8.24 4.20
CA ARG A 142 13.17 -8.59 2.98
C ARG A 142 13.49 -7.37 2.12
N ARG A 143 12.49 -6.51 1.86
CA ARG A 143 12.68 -5.27 1.09
C ARG A 143 13.64 -4.31 1.79
N ALA A 144 13.52 -4.16 3.11
CA ALA A 144 14.43 -3.32 3.89
C ALA A 144 15.88 -3.80 3.79
N LYS A 145 16.12 -5.11 3.86
CA LYS A 145 17.46 -5.69 3.68
C LYS A 145 18.03 -5.44 2.28
N VAL A 146 17.21 -5.57 1.23
CA VAL A 146 17.63 -5.28 -0.15
C VAL A 146 17.97 -3.81 -0.32
N ILE A 147 17.11 -2.91 0.16
CA ILE A 147 17.35 -1.46 0.10
C ILE A 147 18.62 -1.07 0.87
N HIS A 148 18.82 -1.66 2.05
CA HIS A 148 20.01 -1.42 2.86
C HIS A 148 21.29 -1.88 2.14
N ALA A 149 21.29 -3.10 1.60
CA ALA A 149 22.43 -3.64 0.85
C ALA A 149 22.72 -2.83 -0.42
N GLU A 150 21.71 -2.40 -1.14
CA GLU A 150 21.85 -1.50 -2.29
C GLU A 150 22.42 -0.15 -1.88
N GLY A 151 21.94 0.42 -0.75
CA GLY A 151 22.47 1.65 -0.18
C GLY A 151 23.93 1.53 0.24
N GLU A 152 24.32 0.41 0.86
CA GLU A 152 25.73 0.14 1.22
C GLU A 152 26.61 -0.01 -0.03
N TYR A 153 26.11 -0.69 -1.07
CA TYR A 153 26.84 -0.82 -2.33
C TYR A 153 27.10 0.55 -2.98
N GLN A 154 26.06 1.38 -3.10
CA GLN A 154 26.17 2.74 -3.64
C GLN A 154 27.08 3.63 -2.80
N ALA A 155 27.02 3.50 -1.46
CA ALA A 155 27.89 4.23 -0.54
C ALA A 155 29.35 3.80 -0.70
N ALA A 156 29.61 2.48 -0.79
CA ALA A 156 30.93 1.92 -0.99
C ALA A 156 31.55 2.37 -2.32
N GLU A 157 30.79 2.43 -3.40
CA GLU A 157 31.21 2.93 -4.69
C GLU A 157 31.64 4.41 -4.59
N LYS A 158 30.80 5.25 -3.99
CA LYS A 158 31.10 6.68 -3.78
C LYS A 158 32.31 6.89 -2.85
N LEU A 159 32.45 6.07 -1.81
CA LEU A 159 33.62 6.12 -0.92
C LEU A 159 34.89 5.70 -1.64
N ARG A 160 34.83 4.68 -2.50
CA ARG A 160 35.97 4.27 -3.36
C ARG A 160 36.39 5.42 -4.27
N ASP A 161 35.44 6.05 -4.94
CA ASP A 161 35.72 7.17 -5.86
C ASP A 161 36.27 8.38 -5.11
N ALA A 162 35.71 8.70 -3.95
CA ALA A 162 36.23 9.76 -3.07
C ALA A 162 37.66 9.45 -2.57
N ALA A 163 37.94 8.20 -2.18
CA ALA A 163 39.26 7.76 -1.76
C ALA A 163 40.29 7.85 -2.93
N ALA A 164 39.86 7.50 -4.15
CA ALA A 164 40.72 7.63 -5.33
C ALA A 164 41.09 9.12 -5.62
N LEU A 165 40.15 10.03 -5.45
CA LEU A 165 40.41 11.47 -5.59
C LEU A 165 41.33 11.99 -4.47
N LEU A 166 41.10 11.60 -3.23
CA LEU A 166 41.92 12.00 -2.07
C LEU A 166 43.34 11.42 -2.11
N SER A 167 43.53 10.23 -2.71
CA SER A 167 44.86 9.60 -2.84
C SER A 167 45.78 10.38 -3.79
N GLN A 168 45.22 11.17 -4.72
CA GLN A 168 45.98 12.00 -5.61
C GLN A 168 46.62 13.23 -4.92
N GLN A 169 46.11 13.63 -3.76
CA GLN A 169 46.62 14.73 -2.97
C GLN A 169 46.78 14.37 -1.50
N PRO A 170 47.94 13.91 -1.06
CA PRO A 170 48.18 13.47 0.34
C PRO A 170 47.86 14.53 1.42
N GLN A 171 47.97 15.81 1.06
CA GLN A 171 47.66 16.94 1.96
C GLN A 171 46.14 17.08 2.23
N ALA A 172 45.29 16.69 1.27
CA ALA A 172 43.83 16.70 1.44
C ALA A 172 43.37 15.66 2.48
N LEU A 173 44.05 14.54 2.58
CA LEU A 173 43.80 13.49 3.58
C LEU A 173 44.11 13.95 4.98
N GLN A 174 45.20 14.71 5.17
CA GLN A 174 45.55 15.34 6.44
C GLN A 174 44.54 16.40 6.89
N LEU A 175 44.09 17.25 5.97
CA LEU A 175 43.06 18.25 6.28
C LEU A 175 41.73 17.60 6.69
N ARG A 176 41.33 16.53 6.01
CA ARG A 176 40.09 15.80 6.36
C ARG A 176 40.20 15.10 7.72
N TYR A 177 41.37 14.58 8.03
CA TYR A 177 41.64 14.02 9.36
C TYR A 177 41.50 15.07 10.46
N LEU A 178 42.09 16.25 10.28
CA LEU A 178 41.97 17.37 11.21
C LEU A 178 40.53 17.88 11.35
N GLN A 179 39.77 17.89 10.23
CA GLN A 179 38.37 18.27 10.24
C GLN A 179 37.52 17.26 11.02
N THR A 180 37.75 15.96 10.83
CA THR A 180 37.06 14.92 11.61
C THR A 180 37.36 15.00 13.10
N MET A 181 38.61 15.37 13.45
CA MET A 181 39.00 15.64 14.84
C MET A 181 38.25 16.82 15.45
N ALA A 182 38.12 17.91 14.68
CA ALA A 182 37.41 19.10 15.13
C ALA A 182 35.90 18.81 15.32
N ASP A 183 35.31 18.05 14.42
CA ASP A 183 33.90 17.65 14.50
C ASP A 183 33.62 16.73 15.70
N LEU A 184 34.54 15.80 16.01
CA LEU A 184 34.44 14.93 17.19
C LEU A 184 34.62 15.73 18.47
N GLY A 185 35.52 16.74 18.49
CA GLY A 185 35.75 17.61 19.64
C GLY A 185 34.59 18.56 19.95
N ASN A 186 33.82 18.93 18.93
CA ASN A 186 32.64 19.81 19.09
C ASN A 186 31.37 19.07 19.57
N ASN A 187 31.32 17.76 19.42
CA ASN A 187 30.19 16.94 19.92
C ASN A 187 30.32 16.64 21.42
N GLY A 188 30.14 17.65 22.27
CA GLY A 188 30.31 17.66 23.72
C GLY A 188 29.59 16.59 24.57
N LYS A 189 29.33 15.40 24.06
CA LYS A 189 28.61 14.29 24.71
C LYS A 189 29.49 13.06 25.01
N SER A 190 30.78 13.06 24.67
CA SER A 190 31.63 11.90 24.86
C SER A 190 32.83 12.21 25.76
N SER A 191 32.92 11.58 26.93
CA SER A 191 34.02 11.78 27.87
C SER A 191 35.28 10.94 27.56
N THR A 192 35.22 10.09 26.52
CA THR A 192 36.38 9.26 26.14
C THR A 192 36.45 9.18 24.63
N ILE A 193 37.45 9.79 24.02
CA ILE A 193 37.74 9.70 22.59
C ILE A 193 38.90 8.71 22.41
N VAL A 194 38.60 7.54 21.85
CA VAL A 194 39.62 6.58 21.44
C VAL A 194 40.08 6.94 20.01
N PHE A 195 41.32 7.42 19.92
CA PHE A 195 41.87 7.91 18.67
C PHE A 195 42.82 6.88 18.05
N PRO A 196 42.55 6.27 16.92
CA PRO A 196 43.54 5.48 16.19
C PRO A 196 44.52 6.42 15.54
N LEU A 197 45.70 6.60 16.13
CA LEU A 197 46.81 7.32 15.51
C LEU A 197 47.34 6.52 14.33
N PRO A 198 47.28 7.03 13.10
CA PRO A 198 47.93 6.37 11.96
C PRO A 198 49.44 6.35 12.19
N LEU A 199 49.98 5.17 12.31
CA LEU A 199 51.42 4.92 12.60
C LEU A 199 52.35 5.58 11.57
N ASP A 200 51.85 5.87 10.39
CA ASP A 200 52.59 6.54 9.31
C ASP A 200 52.94 8.01 9.62
N LEU A 201 52.17 8.68 10.48
CA LEU A 201 52.46 10.04 10.95
C LEU A 201 53.57 10.07 11.98
N ILE A 202 53.81 8.96 12.71
CA ILE A 202 54.81 8.87 13.79
C ILE A 202 56.15 8.35 13.23
N LYS A 203 56.16 7.62 12.10
CA LYS A 203 57.39 7.09 11.47
C LYS A 203 58.47 8.14 11.25
N PRO A 204 58.20 9.34 10.68
CA PRO A 204 59.23 10.37 10.51
C PRO A 204 59.75 10.92 11.83
N LEU A 205 58.93 10.95 12.89
CA LEU A 205 59.35 11.43 14.21
C LEU A 205 60.23 10.38 14.92
N LEU A 206 59.88 9.09 14.81
CA LEU A 206 60.66 7.98 15.36
C LEU A 206 62.01 7.80 14.65
N THR A 207 62.11 8.10 13.39
CA THR A 207 63.36 8.08 12.63
C THR A 207 64.26 9.29 12.92
N ALA A 208 63.68 10.41 13.37
CA ALA A 208 64.43 11.64 13.75
C ALA A 208 64.99 11.58 15.19
N LEU A 209 64.38 10.78 16.07
CA LEU A 209 64.81 10.66 17.46
C LEU A 209 66.26 10.15 17.66
N PRO A 210 66.76 9.12 16.91
CA PRO A 210 68.16 8.70 17.08
C PRO A 210 69.18 9.75 16.57
N ALA A 211 68.79 10.59 15.59
CA ALA A 211 69.64 11.66 15.09
C ALA A 211 69.81 12.85 16.10
N LEU A 212 68.84 13.05 16.98
CA LEU A 212 68.90 14.05 18.05
C LEU A 212 69.70 13.58 19.29
N ALA A 213 69.67 12.26 19.55
CA ALA A 213 70.40 11.67 20.67
C ALA A 213 71.91 11.69 20.44
N THR A 214 72.40 11.67 19.18
CA THR A 214 73.83 11.72 18.84
C THR A 214 74.41 13.15 18.88
N LYS A 215 73.57 14.21 19.02
CA LYS A 215 74.00 15.60 18.99
C LYS A 215 74.11 16.24 20.37
N VAL A 216 73.81 15.48 21.45
CA VAL A 216 73.90 15.92 22.84
C VAL A 216 74.91 15.03 23.60
N ALA A 217 76.11 14.82 23.07
CA ALA A 217 77.26 14.40 23.83
C ALA A 217 78.08 15.64 24.18
N PRO A 218 78.24 16.09 25.42
CA PRO A 218 79.08 17.18 25.73
C PRO A 218 80.56 16.71 25.70
N ASP A 219 81.38 17.49 25.03
CA ASP A 219 82.84 17.49 25.22
C ASP A 219 83.16 17.68 26.75
N ALA A 220 83.71 16.62 27.36
CA ALA A 220 84.29 16.72 28.68
C ALA A 220 85.74 16.29 28.51
N SER A 221 86.58 17.34 28.50
CA SER A 221 87.98 17.25 28.86
C SER A 221 88.27 18.36 29.86
#